data_8aced895c6871fd98072a6375f795af2
#
_entry.id   8aced895c6871fd98072a6375f795af2
#
_cell.length_a   1.000
_cell.length_b   1.000
_cell.length_c   1.000
_cell.angle_alpha   90.00
_cell.angle_beta   90.00
_cell.angle_gamma   90.00
#
_symmetry.space_group_name_H-M   'P 1'
#
loop_
_entity.id
_entity.type
_entity.pdbx_description
1 polymer ?
#
loop_
_entity_poly.entity_id
_entity_poly.type
_entity_poly.pdbx_seq_one_letter_code
_entity_poly.pdbx_strand_id
1 'polypeptide(L)'
;MVSPAIKRKSEHLSGPDSKKPKGGSITAFFGAPKPNPPEQSINFNPNPTELLQLEIDTLDESWLAHLKDEVVSTEFLNLKRFLKKEKDSNVKVFPPEEDVPTHPLHNVKVVIIGQDPYHNHNQAHGLCFSVRAPVRAPPSLLNIYKGIKIDYPDFESPPDKGGLLIPWAERGILMLNTCLTVRAHQANSHSNKGWEKFTQRVIDLVARVRTNGVVFLAWGRPAGTRVAKINKEKHCILQSVHPSPLSAHNGFFKNGHFKKCNDWLASRYGEDEIIDWSLVPSKNPRLAPCVSDKEDSTALANKVPVEPQSGKTEDVKVRPGKVDEFDDDDDAIEALMAAEAAENSSSLV
;
A
#
# COMPACT_ATOMS: atom_id res chain seq x y z
N MET A 1 -62.05 38.90 -24.30
CA MET A 1 -62.57 38.90 -25.69
C MET A 1 -62.13 37.59 -26.29
N VAL A 2 -62.89 36.57 -26.15
CA VAL A 2 -63.94 35.94 -26.89
C VAL A 2 -63.51 35.60 -28.34
N SER A 3 -63.21 34.35 -28.54
CA SER A 3 -63.60 33.33 -29.56
C SER A 3 -63.81 33.80 -31.01
N PRO A 4 -64.07 32.90 -31.99
CA PRO A 4 -64.33 31.45 -31.94
C PRO A 4 -63.73 30.59 -33.10
N ALA A 5 -64.01 29.31 -33.00
CA ALA A 5 -63.83 28.20 -33.92
C ALA A 5 -64.67 28.31 -35.24
N ILE A 6 -64.18 27.66 -36.33
CA ILE A 6 -65.04 27.25 -37.43
C ILE A 6 -64.68 25.81 -37.82
N LYS A 7 -65.70 24.94 -37.71
CA LYS A 7 -65.83 23.61 -38.36
C LYS A 7 -66.22 23.82 -39.86
N ARG A 8 -65.70 23.00 -40.73
CA ARG A 8 -66.45 22.63 -41.98
C ARG A 8 -66.28 21.19 -42.35
N LYS A 9 -67.40 20.62 -42.64
CA LYS A 9 -67.74 19.30 -43.12
C LYS A 9 -67.74 19.22 -44.65
N SER A 10 -67.76 18.00 -45.12
CA SER A 10 -68.30 17.49 -46.40
C SER A 10 -67.23 17.07 -47.43
N GLU A 11 -67.28 16.13 -48.30
CA GLU A 11 -68.37 15.14 -48.64
C GLU A 11 -67.73 14.10 -49.55
N HIS A 12 -68.30 12.97 -49.59
CA HIS A 12 -68.03 11.85 -50.49
C HIS A 12 -68.01 12.18 -51.99
N LEU A 13 -67.08 11.53 -52.74
CA LEU A 13 -67.31 11.11 -54.13
C LEU A 13 -66.54 9.83 -54.42
N SER A 14 -67.30 8.86 -54.99
CA SER A 14 -66.92 7.50 -55.30
C SER A 14 -66.37 7.33 -56.74
N GLY A 15 -65.40 6.43 -56.88
CA GLY A 15 -65.17 5.55 -57.99
C GLY A 15 -64.05 5.91 -59.02
N PRO A 16 -63.56 5.01 -59.82
CA PRO A 16 -63.69 3.55 -59.83
C PRO A 16 -62.29 2.80 -59.86
N ASP A 17 -62.39 1.46 -59.76
CA ASP A 17 -61.38 0.43 -59.84
C ASP A 17 -60.16 0.66 -60.74
N SER A 18 -58.95 0.46 -60.20
CA SER A 18 -57.80 0.04 -60.98
C SER A 18 -56.94 -0.97 -60.16
N LYS A 19 -56.60 -2.02 -60.83
CA LYS A 19 -55.98 -3.28 -60.50
C LYS A 19 -54.70 -3.09 -59.64
N LYS A 20 -54.61 -3.82 -58.51
CA LYS A 20 -53.35 -4.01 -57.73
C LYS A 20 -52.30 -4.79 -58.56
N PRO A 21 -51.06 -4.34 -58.58
CA PRO A 21 -49.93 -5.22 -58.84
C PRO A 21 -49.58 -5.96 -57.58
N LYS A 22 -49.40 -7.27 -57.65
CA LYS A 22 -48.84 -8.12 -56.57
C LYS A 22 -47.39 -7.76 -56.44
N GLY A 23 -47.07 -6.90 -55.47
CA GLY A 23 -45.74 -6.65 -54.97
C GLY A 23 -45.36 -7.77 -53.99
N GLY A 24 -44.48 -8.66 -54.37
CA GLY A 24 -43.86 -9.63 -53.50
C GLY A 24 -43.01 -8.87 -52.46
N SER A 25 -43.29 -9.15 -51.20
CA SER A 25 -42.50 -8.61 -50.05
C SER A 25 -41.07 -9.08 -50.20
N ILE A 26 -40.11 -8.13 -50.23
CA ILE A 26 -38.68 -8.37 -50.28
C ILE A 26 -38.20 -9.16 -49.05
N THR A 27 -38.98 -9.21 -47.98
CA THR A 27 -38.70 -9.98 -46.76
C THR A 27 -38.75 -11.50 -46.93
N ALA A 28 -39.28 -12.03 -48.05
CA ALA A 28 -39.27 -13.47 -48.34
C ALA A 28 -37.91 -14.02 -48.77
N PHE A 29 -36.94 -13.15 -49.13
CA PHE A 29 -35.59 -13.56 -49.55
C PHE A 29 -34.56 -13.61 -48.42
N PHE A 30 -34.83 -13.00 -47.26
CA PHE A 30 -34.01 -13.14 -46.10
C PHE A 30 -34.71 -14.11 -45.16
N GLY A 31 -34.17 -15.33 -45.08
CA GLY A 31 -34.62 -16.33 -44.13
C GLY A 31 -34.67 -15.70 -42.73
N ALA A 32 -35.64 -16.14 -41.90
CA ALA A 32 -35.73 -15.69 -40.49
C ALA A 32 -34.35 -15.67 -39.83
N PRO A 33 -34.00 -14.61 -39.11
CA PRO A 33 -32.71 -14.59 -38.39
C PRO A 33 -32.65 -15.86 -37.54
N LYS A 34 -31.59 -16.66 -37.75
CA LYS A 34 -31.30 -17.79 -36.85
C LYS A 34 -31.23 -17.23 -35.45
N PRO A 35 -31.89 -17.85 -34.45
CA PRO A 35 -31.68 -17.47 -33.09
C PRO A 35 -30.19 -17.54 -32.81
N ASN A 36 -29.62 -16.45 -32.30
CA ASN A 36 -28.25 -16.45 -31.81
C ASN A 36 -28.11 -17.64 -30.86
N PRO A 37 -27.03 -18.43 -30.98
CA PRO A 37 -26.75 -19.44 -29.97
C PRO A 37 -26.78 -18.72 -28.62
N PRO A 38 -27.32 -19.35 -27.56
CA PRO A 38 -27.34 -18.73 -26.24
C PRO A 38 -25.90 -18.26 -25.95
N GLU A 39 -25.74 -16.97 -25.66
CA GLU A 39 -24.51 -16.47 -25.02
C GLU A 39 -24.27 -17.40 -23.85
N GLN A 40 -23.36 -18.35 -24.06
CA GLN A 40 -22.77 -19.07 -22.95
C GLN A 40 -22.08 -17.97 -22.14
N SER A 41 -22.76 -17.51 -21.09
CA SER A 41 -22.12 -16.81 -20.00
C SER A 41 -21.05 -17.78 -19.50
N ILE A 42 -19.83 -17.61 -20.00
CA ILE A 42 -18.65 -18.30 -19.48
C ILE A 42 -18.56 -17.80 -18.03
N ASN A 43 -19.06 -18.62 -17.13
CA ASN A 43 -18.89 -18.40 -15.70
C ASN A 43 -17.40 -18.62 -15.42
N PHE A 44 -16.61 -17.56 -15.68
CA PHE A 44 -15.18 -17.51 -15.42
C PHE A 44 -15.03 -17.45 -13.89
N ASN A 45 -15.14 -18.61 -13.25
CA ASN A 45 -14.69 -18.77 -11.87
C ASN A 45 -13.26 -19.35 -11.96
N PRO A 46 -12.21 -18.51 -11.96
CA PRO A 46 -10.84 -18.98 -12.10
C PRO A 46 -10.52 -19.93 -10.96
N ASN A 47 -9.74 -20.96 -11.24
CA ASN A 47 -9.26 -21.92 -10.25
C ASN A 47 -8.56 -21.14 -9.11
N PRO A 48 -8.84 -21.40 -7.84
CA PRO A 48 -8.16 -20.77 -6.71
C PRO A 48 -6.63 -20.77 -6.82
N THR A 49 -6.03 -21.84 -7.33
CA THR A 49 -4.56 -21.94 -7.54
C THR A 49 -4.08 -20.90 -8.56
N GLU A 50 -4.80 -20.70 -9.66
CA GLU A 50 -4.45 -19.69 -10.67
C GLU A 50 -4.54 -18.26 -10.11
N LEU A 51 -5.53 -18.00 -9.25
CA LEU A 51 -5.68 -16.69 -8.60
C LEU A 51 -4.55 -16.39 -7.62
N LEU A 52 -3.97 -17.40 -7.00
CA LEU A 52 -2.94 -17.30 -5.95
C LEU A 52 -1.53 -17.51 -6.47
N GLN A 53 -1.34 -17.60 -7.78
CA GLN A 53 -0.03 -17.89 -8.37
C GLN A 53 1.05 -16.89 -7.92
N LEU A 54 0.70 -15.60 -7.89
CA LEU A 54 1.61 -14.55 -7.43
C LEU A 54 2.07 -14.80 -5.98
N GLU A 55 1.15 -15.09 -5.07
CA GLU A 55 1.46 -15.34 -3.67
C GLU A 55 2.28 -16.63 -3.49
N ILE A 56 2.00 -17.66 -4.29
CA ILE A 56 2.75 -18.91 -4.27
C ILE A 56 4.20 -18.70 -4.73
N ASP A 57 4.39 -17.89 -5.76
CA ASP A 57 5.70 -17.68 -6.40
C ASP A 57 6.56 -16.65 -5.64
N THR A 58 5.94 -15.72 -4.92
CA THR A 58 6.66 -14.55 -4.39
C THR A 58 6.69 -14.45 -2.87
N LEU A 59 5.73 -15.06 -2.14
CA LEU A 59 5.78 -15.00 -0.67
C LEU A 59 6.90 -15.91 -0.15
N ASP A 60 7.81 -15.31 0.63
CA ASP A 60 8.80 -16.09 1.37
C ASP A 60 8.13 -17.12 2.29
N GLU A 61 8.75 -18.29 2.43
CA GLU A 61 8.20 -19.41 3.21
C GLU A 61 7.87 -19.04 4.65
N SER A 62 8.64 -18.12 5.25
CA SER A 62 8.40 -17.64 6.62
C SER A 62 7.08 -16.89 6.77
N TRP A 63 6.59 -16.25 5.71
CA TRP A 63 5.26 -15.62 5.68
C TRP A 63 4.18 -16.64 5.33
N LEU A 64 4.42 -17.45 4.28
CA LEU A 64 3.44 -18.40 3.78
C LEU A 64 3.04 -19.42 4.86
N ALA A 65 3.99 -19.86 5.69
CA ALA A 65 3.71 -20.76 6.82
C ALA A 65 2.61 -20.25 7.77
N HIS A 66 2.43 -18.94 7.86
CA HIS A 66 1.48 -18.29 8.76
C HIS A 66 0.27 -17.67 8.06
N LEU A 67 0.36 -17.34 6.78
CA LEU A 67 -0.69 -16.65 6.01
C LEU A 67 -1.46 -17.59 5.09
N LYS A 68 -1.09 -18.88 4.99
CA LYS A 68 -1.73 -19.84 4.09
C LYS A 68 -3.26 -19.88 4.23
N ASP A 69 -3.78 -19.84 5.45
CA ASP A 69 -5.23 -19.88 5.70
C ASP A 69 -5.91 -18.53 5.32
N GLU A 70 -5.19 -17.42 5.43
CA GLU A 70 -5.70 -16.11 5.02
C GLU A 70 -5.75 -15.97 3.49
N VAL A 71 -4.71 -16.40 2.77
CA VAL A 71 -4.68 -16.29 1.29
C VAL A 71 -5.71 -17.20 0.61
N VAL A 72 -6.13 -18.30 1.25
CA VAL A 72 -7.22 -19.15 0.73
C VAL A 72 -8.60 -18.73 1.26
N SER A 73 -8.69 -17.69 2.10
CA SER A 73 -9.96 -17.20 2.63
C SER A 73 -10.87 -16.67 1.51
N THR A 74 -12.18 -16.76 1.72
CA THR A 74 -13.18 -16.23 0.76
C THR A 74 -12.95 -14.77 0.47
N GLU A 75 -12.59 -13.98 1.46
CA GLU A 75 -12.36 -12.54 1.35
C GLU A 75 -11.14 -12.25 0.48
N PHE A 76 -10.01 -12.93 0.71
CA PHE A 76 -8.82 -12.74 -0.10
C PHE A 76 -9.04 -13.22 -1.54
N LEU A 77 -9.71 -14.36 -1.73
CA LEU A 77 -10.07 -14.82 -3.08
C LEU A 77 -11.02 -13.86 -3.81
N ASN A 78 -11.93 -13.18 -3.09
CA ASN A 78 -12.78 -12.15 -3.69
C ASN A 78 -11.97 -10.92 -4.13
N LEU A 79 -10.98 -10.51 -3.32
CA LEU A 79 -10.03 -9.48 -3.69
C LEU A 79 -9.25 -9.88 -4.96
N LYS A 80 -8.74 -11.11 -5.04
CA LYS A 80 -8.00 -11.61 -6.21
C LYS A 80 -8.88 -11.65 -7.47
N ARG A 81 -10.15 -12.05 -7.34
CA ARG A 81 -11.12 -11.98 -8.46
C ARG A 81 -11.37 -10.54 -8.91
N PHE A 82 -11.45 -9.60 -7.96
CA PHE A 82 -11.56 -8.18 -8.28
C PHE A 82 -10.33 -7.70 -9.07
N LEU A 83 -9.11 -8.00 -8.61
CA LEU A 83 -7.87 -7.61 -9.29
C LEU A 83 -7.76 -8.26 -10.69
N LYS A 84 -8.13 -9.53 -10.81
CA LYS A 84 -8.19 -10.20 -12.11
C LYS A 84 -9.16 -9.50 -13.05
N LYS A 85 -10.34 -9.10 -12.58
CA LYS A 85 -11.32 -8.34 -13.40
C LYS A 85 -10.73 -6.99 -13.85
N GLU A 86 -10.01 -6.27 -13.01
CA GLU A 86 -9.30 -5.05 -13.38
C GLU A 86 -8.32 -5.32 -14.53
N LYS A 87 -7.50 -6.35 -14.40
CA LYS A 87 -6.52 -6.78 -15.40
C LYS A 87 -7.19 -7.19 -16.73
N ASP A 88 -8.23 -8.01 -16.67
CA ASP A 88 -9.00 -8.46 -17.84
C ASP A 88 -9.71 -7.31 -18.56
N SER A 89 -10.03 -6.23 -17.84
CA SER A 89 -10.62 -5.00 -18.40
C SER A 89 -9.57 -3.98 -18.88
N ASN A 90 -8.29 -4.36 -18.97
CA ASN A 90 -7.17 -3.49 -19.33
C ASN A 90 -7.03 -2.24 -18.44
N VAL A 91 -7.52 -2.29 -17.21
CA VAL A 91 -7.30 -1.22 -16.24
C VAL A 91 -5.85 -1.27 -15.79
N LYS A 92 -5.12 -0.15 -15.94
CA LYS A 92 -3.75 -0.08 -15.44
C LYS A 92 -3.75 0.02 -13.92
N VAL A 93 -3.11 -0.95 -13.29
CA VAL A 93 -3.00 -1.06 -11.82
C VAL A 93 -1.53 -0.95 -11.41
N PHE A 94 -1.25 -0.33 -10.30
CA PHE A 94 0.06 -0.20 -9.68
C PHE A 94 0.09 -0.78 -8.26
N PRO A 95 1.26 -1.28 -7.80
CA PRO A 95 2.46 -1.59 -8.57
C PRO A 95 2.22 -2.71 -9.58
N PRO A 96 3.10 -2.88 -10.59
CA PRO A 96 3.12 -4.09 -11.42
C PRO A 96 3.33 -5.35 -10.57
N GLU A 97 2.79 -6.50 -11.01
CA GLU A 97 2.86 -7.76 -10.25
C GLU A 97 4.30 -8.26 -10.02
N GLU A 98 5.21 -7.96 -10.94
CA GLU A 98 6.64 -8.28 -10.86
C GLU A 98 7.41 -7.50 -9.79
N ASP A 99 6.79 -6.52 -9.17
CA ASP A 99 7.40 -5.60 -8.21
C ASP A 99 6.97 -5.86 -6.77
N VAL A 100 6.75 -7.09 -6.38
CA VAL A 100 6.40 -7.46 -5.01
C VAL A 100 7.66 -7.85 -4.23
N PRO A 101 8.26 -6.94 -3.44
CA PRO A 101 9.41 -7.29 -2.62
C PRO A 101 8.98 -8.15 -1.45
N THR A 102 9.64 -9.28 -1.25
CA THR A 102 9.43 -10.14 -0.10
C THR A 102 10.72 -10.32 0.68
N HIS A 103 10.71 -9.91 1.94
CA HIS A 103 11.80 -10.16 2.88
C HIS A 103 11.33 -11.12 3.96
N PRO A 104 12.22 -11.99 4.50
CA PRO A 104 11.84 -12.94 5.54
C PRO A 104 11.21 -12.29 6.77
N LEU A 105 10.14 -12.87 7.29
CA LEU A 105 9.40 -12.37 8.46
C LEU A 105 10.30 -12.20 9.70
N HIS A 106 11.24 -13.12 9.88
CA HIS A 106 12.14 -13.10 11.04
C HIS A 106 13.15 -11.95 11.03
N ASN A 107 13.38 -11.31 9.89
CA ASN A 107 14.27 -10.15 9.78
C ASN A 107 13.58 -8.83 10.10
N VAL A 108 12.24 -8.80 10.21
CA VAL A 108 11.51 -7.56 10.46
C VAL A 108 11.84 -7.00 11.84
N LYS A 109 12.41 -5.81 11.91
CA LYS A 109 12.73 -5.02 13.10
C LYS A 109 11.83 -3.79 13.25
N VAL A 110 11.45 -3.19 12.12
CA VAL A 110 10.63 -1.98 12.03
C VAL A 110 9.51 -2.19 11.03
N VAL A 111 8.34 -1.63 11.31
CA VAL A 111 7.21 -1.59 10.38
C VAL A 111 6.85 -0.13 10.14
N ILE A 112 6.91 0.32 8.88
CA ILE A 112 6.39 1.62 8.44
C ILE A 112 5.06 1.37 7.72
N ILE A 113 4.01 2.10 8.12
CA ILE A 113 2.66 1.90 7.58
C ILE A 113 2.30 3.08 6.70
N GLY A 114 2.12 2.80 5.41
CA GLY A 114 1.58 3.72 4.41
C GLY A 114 0.09 3.49 4.16
N GLN A 115 -0.52 4.28 3.32
CA GLN A 115 -1.94 4.21 2.98
C GLN A 115 -2.16 3.36 1.72
N ASP A 116 -1.87 3.89 0.54
CA ASP A 116 -1.94 3.20 -0.75
C ASP A 116 -0.69 3.51 -1.59
N PRO A 117 -0.45 2.78 -2.70
CA PRO A 117 0.70 3.04 -3.56
C PRO A 117 0.57 4.37 -4.31
N TYR A 118 1.69 4.95 -4.70
CA TYR A 118 1.69 6.03 -5.69
C TYR A 118 1.02 5.56 -6.99
N HIS A 119 0.17 6.41 -7.57
CA HIS A 119 -0.70 6.05 -8.69
C HIS A 119 -0.26 6.58 -10.06
N ASN A 120 0.89 7.26 -10.14
CA ASN A 120 1.49 7.66 -11.42
C ASN A 120 2.43 6.57 -11.95
N HIS A 121 2.65 6.60 -13.28
CA HIS A 121 3.53 5.66 -13.95
C HIS A 121 4.95 5.67 -13.36
N ASN A 122 5.56 4.49 -13.28
CA ASN A 122 6.95 4.26 -12.85
C ASN A 122 7.27 4.69 -11.41
N GLN A 123 6.27 4.93 -10.55
CA GLN A 123 6.48 5.30 -9.16
C GLN A 123 6.48 4.08 -8.23
N ALA A 124 5.31 3.47 -8.04
CA ALA A 124 5.12 2.39 -7.08
C ALA A 124 5.84 1.09 -7.52
N HIS A 125 6.46 0.42 -6.54
CA HIS A 125 7.15 -0.85 -6.72
C HIS A 125 7.04 -1.75 -5.46
N GLY A 126 5.92 -1.67 -4.74
CA GLY A 126 5.61 -2.56 -3.61
C GLY A 126 6.02 -2.08 -2.22
N LEU A 127 6.85 -1.04 -2.09
CA LEU A 127 7.27 -0.46 -0.81
C LEU A 127 6.56 0.88 -0.56
N CYS A 128 5.95 1.06 0.61
CA CYS A 128 5.32 2.35 0.94
C CYS A 128 6.35 3.49 0.97
N PHE A 129 5.94 4.69 0.56
CA PHE A 129 6.77 5.90 0.40
C PHE A 129 7.90 5.80 -0.62
N SER A 130 8.24 4.63 -1.14
CA SER A 130 9.32 4.43 -2.08
C SER A 130 8.88 4.64 -3.52
N VAL A 131 9.75 5.23 -4.33
CA VAL A 131 9.56 5.35 -5.77
C VAL A 131 10.75 4.76 -6.51
N ARG A 132 10.47 4.20 -7.70
CA ARG A 132 11.47 3.59 -8.56
C ARG A 132 12.38 4.66 -9.19
N ALA A 133 13.67 4.36 -9.34
CA ALA A 133 14.55 5.20 -10.14
C ALA A 133 14.10 5.24 -11.63
N PRO A 134 14.21 6.36 -12.34
CA PRO A 134 14.83 7.63 -11.95
C PRO A 134 13.84 8.66 -11.33
N VAL A 135 12.70 8.22 -10.83
CA VAL A 135 11.68 9.13 -10.27
C VAL A 135 12.23 9.81 -9.01
N ARG A 136 12.05 11.11 -8.92
CA ARG A 136 12.44 11.89 -7.74
C ARG A 136 11.55 11.55 -6.54
N ALA A 137 12.12 11.67 -5.34
CA ALA A 137 11.38 11.51 -4.09
C ALA A 137 10.17 12.45 -4.04
N PRO A 138 8.95 11.91 -3.84
CA PRO A 138 7.74 12.73 -3.66
C PRO A 138 7.82 13.59 -2.40
N PRO A 139 7.00 14.65 -2.28
CA PRO A 139 7.06 15.60 -1.18
C PRO A 139 6.99 14.98 0.22
N SER A 140 6.15 13.95 0.43
CA SER A 140 6.10 13.23 1.70
C SER A 140 7.43 12.55 2.03
N LEU A 141 8.09 11.94 1.04
CA LEU A 141 9.39 11.31 1.24
C LEU A 141 10.52 12.35 1.48
N LEU A 142 10.46 13.51 0.82
CA LEU A 142 11.38 14.61 1.12
C LEU A 142 11.22 15.10 2.57
N ASN A 143 10.01 15.13 3.09
CA ASN A 143 9.76 15.44 4.50
C ASN A 143 10.28 14.35 5.44
N ILE A 144 10.20 13.07 5.05
CA ILE A 144 10.83 11.95 5.77
C ILE A 144 12.35 12.18 5.83
N TYR A 145 13.01 12.47 4.70
CA TYR A 145 14.46 12.78 4.66
C TYR A 145 14.82 13.95 5.56
N LYS A 146 14.00 15.03 5.53
CA LYS A 146 14.17 16.17 6.43
C LYS A 146 14.04 15.76 7.91
N GLY A 147 13.08 14.90 8.25
CA GLY A 147 12.92 14.35 9.59
C GLY A 147 14.15 13.54 10.04
N ILE A 148 14.67 12.68 9.17
CA ILE A 148 15.92 11.93 9.44
C ILE A 148 17.09 12.89 9.66
N LYS A 149 17.24 13.92 8.82
CA LYS A 149 18.31 14.91 8.94
C LYS A 149 18.26 15.69 10.26
N ILE A 150 17.07 15.90 10.83
CA ILE A 150 16.90 16.52 12.15
C ILE A 150 17.36 15.57 13.26
N ASP A 151 17.02 14.29 13.18
CA ASP A 151 17.41 13.28 14.17
C ASP A 151 18.89 12.88 14.04
N TYR A 152 19.40 12.87 12.81
CA TYR A 152 20.78 12.50 12.45
C TYR A 152 21.40 13.58 11.54
N PRO A 153 22.09 14.58 12.08
CA PRO A 153 22.65 15.70 11.31
C PRO A 153 23.63 15.31 10.19
N ASP A 154 24.22 14.12 10.28
CA ASP A 154 25.13 13.59 9.24
C ASP A 154 24.39 12.86 8.09
N PHE A 155 23.06 12.70 8.19
CA PHE A 155 22.28 12.09 7.10
C PHE A 155 22.39 12.91 5.83
N GLU A 156 22.70 12.26 4.71
CA GLU A 156 22.69 12.85 3.37
C GLU A 156 21.58 12.24 2.54
N SER A 157 20.73 13.10 1.99
CA SER A 157 19.73 12.67 1.00
C SER A 157 20.42 12.20 -0.27
N PRO A 158 19.83 11.26 -1.04
CA PRO A 158 20.40 10.86 -2.34
C PRO A 158 20.67 12.08 -3.22
N PRO A 159 21.84 12.15 -3.92
CA PRO A 159 22.28 13.34 -4.64
C PRO A 159 21.36 13.75 -5.80
N ASP A 160 20.68 12.79 -6.41
CA ASP A 160 19.70 12.97 -7.49
C ASP A 160 18.28 13.22 -6.97
N LYS A 161 18.12 13.39 -5.65
CA LYS A 161 16.82 13.40 -4.95
C LYS A 161 16.04 12.11 -5.20
N GLY A 162 16.71 10.98 -5.39
CA GLY A 162 16.09 9.68 -5.60
C GLY A 162 15.23 9.24 -4.43
N GLY A 163 14.23 8.41 -4.73
CA GLY A 163 13.26 7.93 -3.74
C GLY A 163 13.26 6.42 -3.54
N LEU A 164 14.33 5.72 -3.95
CA LEU A 164 14.41 4.26 -3.83
C LEU A 164 14.82 3.85 -2.41
N LEU A 165 13.92 3.13 -1.72
CA LEU A 165 14.08 2.74 -0.31
C LEU A 165 14.36 1.23 -0.12
N ILE A 166 14.75 0.50 -1.16
CA ILE A 166 15.14 -0.92 -1.07
C ILE A 166 16.18 -1.14 0.05
N PRO A 167 17.22 -0.29 0.22
CA PRO A 167 18.20 -0.49 1.30
C PRO A 167 17.58 -0.52 2.71
N TRP A 168 16.46 0.18 2.93
CA TRP A 168 15.76 0.11 4.22
C TRP A 168 15.05 -1.23 4.40
N ALA A 169 14.41 -1.73 3.34
CA ALA A 169 13.77 -3.05 3.39
C ALA A 169 14.81 -4.16 3.67
N GLU A 170 15.97 -4.12 3.03
CA GLU A 170 17.08 -5.05 3.25
C GLU A 170 17.62 -5.02 4.70
N ARG A 171 17.50 -3.87 5.38
CA ARG A 171 17.89 -3.69 6.80
C ARG A 171 16.79 -4.12 7.79
N GLY A 172 15.72 -4.74 7.32
CA GLY A 172 14.66 -5.27 8.16
C GLY A 172 13.50 -4.30 8.44
N ILE A 173 13.28 -3.32 7.56
CA ILE A 173 12.12 -2.45 7.63
C ILE A 173 11.01 -3.00 6.70
N LEU A 174 9.92 -3.45 7.28
CA LEU A 174 8.70 -3.77 6.53
C LEU A 174 7.97 -2.47 6.16
N MET A 175 7.99 -2.13 4.89
CA MET A 175 7.38 -0.92 4.35
C MET A 175 6.04 -1.27 3.70
N LEU A 176 4.97 -1.25 4.50
CA LEU A 176 3.67 -1.83 4.16
C LEU A 176 2.61 -0.75 3.94
N ASN A 177 1.99 -0.69 2.76
CA ASN A 177 0.75 0.04 2.57
C ASN A 177 -0.45 -0.72 3.14
N THR A 178 -1.48 -0.04 3.59
CA THR A 178 -2.74 -0.67 4.03
C THR A 178 -3.54 -1.20 2.86
N CYS A 179 -3.49 -0.53 1.70
CA CYS A 179 -3.98 -1.01 0.41
C CYS A 179 -2.78 -1.26 -0.51
N LEU A 180 -2.63 -2.45 -1.09
CA LEU A 180 -1.40 -2.80 -1.83
C LEU A 180 -1.45 -2.49 -3.31
N THR A 181 -2.62 -2.13 -3.84
CA THR A 181 -2.78 -1.80 -5.26
C THR A 181 -3.64 -0.55 -5.46
N VAL A 182 -3.46 0.11 -6.60
CA VAL A 182 -4.21 1.31 -6.96
C VAL A 182 -4.36 1.40 -8.48
N ARG A 183 -5.46 1.96 -8.99
CA ARG A 183 -5.59 2.29 -10.43
C ARG A 183 -4.71 3.48 -10.79
N ALA A 184 -4.18 3.46 -12.02
CA ALA A 184 -3.46 4.61 -12.55
C ALA A 184 -4.27 5.90 -12.40
N HIS A 185 -3.63 6.93 -11.86
CA HIS A 185 -4.18 8.28 -11.67
C HIS A 185 -5.43 8.38 -10.76
N GLN A 186 -5.74 7.35 -9.96
CA GLN A 186 -6.92 7.30 -9.09
C GLN A 186 -6.53 6.86 -7.68
N ALA A 187 -6.09 7.80 -6.85
CA ALA A 187 -5.79 7.54 -5.44
C ALA A 187 -6.97 6.84 -4.75
N ASN A 188 -6.69 5.97 -3.78
CA ASN A 188 -7.68 5.21 -3.01
C ASN A 188 -8.65 4.32 -3.81
N SER A 189 -8.44 4.15 -5.13
CA SER A 189 -9.38 3.41 -6.01
C SER A 189 -9.61 1.95 -5.61
N HIS A 190 -8.68 1.33 -4.89
CA HIS A 190 -8.81 -0.04 -4.38
C HIS A 190 -9.09 -0.11 -2.87
N SER A 191 -9.39 1.02 -2.24
CA SER A 191 -9.81 1.05 -0.83
C SER A 191 -11.07 0.22 -0.63
N ASN A 192 -11.15 -0.48 0.51
CA ASN A 192 -12.26 -1.36 0.88
C ASN A 192 -12.54 -2.51 -0.11
N LYS A 193 -11.54 -2.93 -0.91
CA LYS A 193 -11.64 -4.11 -1.78
C LYS A 193 -11.11 -5.40 -1.14
N GLY A 194 -10.56 -5.32 0.08
CA GLY A 194 -10.11 -6.47 0.87
C GLY A 194 -8.64 -6.41 1.30
N TRP A 195 -7.84 -5.49 0.75
CA TRP A 195 -6.43 -5.33 1.14
C TRP A 195 -6.27 -5.00 2.61
N GLU A 196 -7.12 -4.13 3.15
CA GLU A 196 -7.02 -3.65 4.53
C GLU A 196 -7.16 -4.78 5.56
N LYS A 197 -7.95 -5.80 5.26
CA LYS A 197 -8.09 -7.00 6.09
C LYS A 197 -6.81 -7.83 6.04
N PHE A 198 -6.31 -8.09 4.85
CA PHE A 198 -5.09 -8.86 4.64
C PHE A 198 -3.87 -8.17 5.29
N THR A 199 -3.67 -6.87 5.04
CA THR A 199 -2.54 -6.12 5.61
C THR A 199 -2.64 -5.98 7.13
N GLN A 200 -3.85 -5.93 7.70
CA GLN A 200 -4.02 -6.02 9.14
C GLN A 200 -3.56 -7.37 9.69
N ARG A 201 -3.84 -8.48 8.98
CA ARG A 201 -3.32 -9.80 9.36
C ARG A 201 -1.80 -9.86 9.32
N VAL A 202 -1.17 -9.20 8.33
CA VAL A 202 0.29 -9.07 8.26
C VAL A 202 0.84 -8.32 9.47
N ILE A 203 0.26 -7.18 9.83
CA ILE A 203 0.65 -6.39 11.02
C ILE A 203 0.50 -7.22 12.30
N ASP A 204 -0.65 -7.88 12.49
CA ASP A 204 -0.93 -8.71 13.66
C ASP A 204 0.02 -9.93 13.74
N LEU A 205 0.37 -10.49 12.57
CA LEU A 205 1.34 -11.58 12.47
C LEU A 205 2.73 -11.15 12.93
N VAL A 206 3.24 -10.03 12.43
CA VAL A 206 4.53 -9.47 12.88
C VAL A 206 4.52 -9.26 14.39
N ALA A 207 3.48 -8.63 14.93
CA ALA A 207 3.34 -8.40 16.36
C ALA A 207 3.29 -9.69 17.19
N ARG A 208 2.71 -10.76 16.65
CA ARG A 208 2.61 -12.06 17.31
C ARG A 208 3.94 -12.81 17.30
N VAL A 209 4.59 -12.90 16.13
CA VAL A 209 5.74 -13.78 15.90
C VAL A 209 7.05 -13.17 16.38
N ARG A 210 7.21 -11.86 16.26
CA ARG A 210 8.43 -11.17 16.70
C ARG A 210 8.46 -11.04 18.23
N THR A 211 8.95 -12.07 18.90
CA THR A 211 8.90 -12.23 20.37
C THR A 211 9.68 -11.15 21.12
N ASN A 212 10.79 -10.70 20.55
CA ASN A 212 11.60 -9.60 21.12
C ASN A 212 10.99 -8.22 20.84
N GLY A 213 9.87 -8.15 20.15
CA GLY A 213 9.20 -6.92 19.76
C GLY A 213 9.73 -6.32 18.47
N VAL A 214 9.05 -5.29 17.99
CA VAL A 214 9.41 -4.48 16.80
C VAL A 214 8.97 -3.04 17.03
N VAL A 215 9.51 -2.12 16.25
CA VAL A 215 9.06 -0.72 16.22
C VAL A 215 8.02 -0.53 15.13
N PHE A 216 6.89 0.09 15.45
CA PHE A 216 5.89 0.52 14.47
C PHE A 216 5.95 2.03 14.33
N LEU A 217 6.23 2.50 13.11
CA LEU A 217 6.15 3.91 12.70
C LEU A 217 4.81 4.13 12.02
N ALA A 218 3.87 4.73 12.74
CA ALA A 218 2.51 4.94 12.28
C ALA A 218 2.24 6.45 12.17
N TRP A 219 2.32 6.96 10.95
CA TRP A 219 2.18 8.37 10.65
C TRP A 219 0.81 8.66 10.05
N GLY A 220 0.06 9.59 10.69
CA GLY A 220 -1.31 9.91 10.39
C GLY A 220 -2.33 8.99 11.06
N ARG A 221 -3.59 9.43 11.07
CA ARG A 221 -4.70 8.71 11.72
C ARG A 221 -4.93 7.30 11.12
N PRO A 222 -4.95 7.10 9.78
CA PRO A 222 -5.16 5.78 9.21
C PRO A 222 -4.11 4.75 9.68
N ALA A 223 -2.82 5.12 9.71
CA ALA A 223 -1.76 4.25 10.21
C ALA A 223 -1.89 4.02 11.72
N GLY A 224 -2.25 5.05 12.49
CA GLY A 224 -2.47 4.96 13.93
C GLY A 224 -3.57 3.95 14.30
N THR A 225 -4.66 3.86 13.54
CA THR A 225 -5.72 2.88 13.78
C THR A 225 -5.26 1.44 13.57
N ARG A 226 -4.30 1.19 12.66
CA ARG A 226 -3.76 -0.14 12.40
C ARG A 226 -2.96 -0.72 13.57
N VAL A 227 -2.33 0.15 14.35
CA VAL A 227 -1.49 -0.25 15.50
C VAL A 227 -2.20 -0.11 16.85
N ALA A 228 -3.45 0.35 16.87
CA ALA A 228 -4.19 0.66 18.11
C ALA A 228 -4.30 -0.53 19.08
N LYS A 229 -4.33 -1.76 18.56
CA LYS A 229 -4.46 -3.00 19.33
C LYS A 229 -3.13 -3.70 19.63
N ILE A 230 -2.02 -3.15 19.16
CA ILE A 230 -0.69 -3.75 19.37
C ILE A 230 -0.25 -3.58 20.84
N ASN A 231 0.30 -4.64 21.43
CA ASN A 231 0.80 -4.62 22.79
C ASN A 231 2.01 -3.69 22.94
N LYS A 232 1.81 -2.56 23.65
CA LYS A 232 2.84 -1.52 23.86
C LYS A 232 3.93 -1.89 24.85
N GLU A 233 3.73 -2.93 25.66
CA GLU A 233 4.77 -3.44 26.57
C GLU A 233 5.82 -4.25 25.79
N LYS A 234 5.37 -4.94 24.73
CA LYS A 234 6.21 -5.77 23.89
C LYS A 234 6.83 -5.00 22.73
N HIS A 235 6.11 -4.06 22.14
CA HIS A 235 6.47 -3.34 20.92
C HIS A 235 6.56 -1.84 21.16
N CYS A 236 7.43 -1.17 20.43
CA CYS A 236 7.50 0.29 20.40
C CYS A 236 6.51 0.83 19.37
N ILE A 237 5.59 1.69 19.78
CA ILE A 237 4.61 2.32 18.91
C ILE A 237 4.88 3.81 18.84
N LEU A 238 5.38 4.31 17.72
CA LEU A 238 5.70 5.71 17.48
C LEU A 238 4.66 6.31 16.52
N GLN A 239 3.79 7.17 17.07
CA GLN A 239 2.70 7.80 16.32
C GLN A 239 2.92 9.30 16.22
N SER A 240 2.65 9.88 15.05
CA SER A 240 2.62 11.32 14.81
C SER A 240 1.70 11.65 13.64
N VAL A 241 1.59 12.95 13.31
CA VAL A 241 0.98 13.40 12.06
C VAL A 241 1.72 12.81 10.85
N HIS A 242 1.05 12.77 9.70
CA HIS A 242 1.61 12.26 8.45
C HIS A 242 2.73 13.17 7.90
N PRO A 243 3.75 12.64 7.20
CA PRO A 243 4.83 13.44 6.61
C PRO A 243 4.42 14.26 5.38
N SER A 244 3.15 14.27 4.97
CA SER A 244 2.70 15.08 3.84
C SER A 244 2.94 16.57 4.08
N PRO A 245 3.14 17.39 3.03
CA PRO A 245 3.31 18.84 3.18
C PRO A 245 2.19 19.52 3.97
N LEU A 246 0.95 19.01 3.90
CA LEU A 246 -0.18 19.59 4.63
C LEU A 246 -0.09 19.40 6.15
N SER A 247 0.47 18.30 6.61
CA SER A 247 0.45 17.94 8.03
C SER A 247 1.82 17.94 8.71
N ALA A 248 2.91 17.81 7.96
CA ALA A 248 4.24 17.61 8.54
C ALA A 248 4.67 18.75 9.49
N HIS A 249 4.24 19.99 9.24
CA HIS A 249 4.53 21.14 10.10
C HIS A 249 3.82 21.06 11.47
N ASN A 250 2.74 20.28 11.60
CA ASN A 250 1.95 20.10 12.82
C ASN A 250 2.61 19.14 13.82
N GLY A 251 3.86 18.72 13.59
CA GLY A 251 4.58 17.92 14.58
C GLY A 251 5.50 16.84 14.04
N PHE A 252 5.43 16.48 12.76
CA PHE A 252 6.28 15.45 12.18
C PHE A 252 7.77 15.75 12.37
N PHE A 253 8.21 16.99 12.15
CA PHE A 253 9.61 17.40 12.29
C PHE A 253 10.10 17.50 13.76
N LYS A 254 9.23 17.31 14.74
CA LYS A 254 9.56 17.35 16.17
C LYS A 254 9.37 16.01 16.86
N ASN A 255 8.98 14.96 16.10
CA ASN A 255 8.62 13.66 16.68
C ASN A 255 9.83 12.84 17.14
N GLY A 256 11.02 13.02 16.54
CA GLY A 256 12.26 12.30 16.87
C GLY A 256 12.16 10.79 16.60
N HIS A 257 11.34 10.36 15.66
CA HIS A 257 10.97 8.95 15.50
C HIS A 257 12.12 8.07 15.03
N PHE A 258 13.03 8.58 14.21
CA PHE A 258 14.16 7.80 13.71
C PHE A 258 15.17 7.52 14.81
N LYS A 259 15.44 8.53 15.64
CA LYS A 259 16.30 8.38 16.83
C LYS A 259 15.65 7.48 17.86
N LYS A 260 14.38 7.73 18.24
CA LYS A 260 13.64 6.90 19.23
C LYS A 260 13.51 5.44 18.78
N CYS A 261 13.38 5.21 17.48
CA CYS A 261 13.40 3.86 16.90
C CYS A 261 14.71 3.17 17.21
N ASN A 262 15.84 3.80 16.92
CA ASN A 262 17.16 3.22 17.17
C ASN A 262 17.48 3.10 18.66
N ASP A 263 17.12 4.10 19.49
CA ASP A 263 17.30 4.03 20.94
C ASP A 263 16.56 2.80 21.52
N TRP A 264 15.34 2.53 21.01
CA TRP A 264 14.59 1.35 21.44
C TRP A 264 15.19 0.04 20.91
N LEU A 265 15.63 -0.01 19.63
CA LEU A 265 16.27 -1.19 19.06
C LEU A 265 17.57 -1.51 19.79
N ALA A 266 18.42 -0.50 20.07
CA ALA A 266 19.65 -0.67 20.83
C ALA A 266 19.38 -1.26 22.21
N SER A 267 18.37 -0.75 22.94
CA SER A 267 18.00 -1.25 24.26
C SER A 267 17.47 -2.69 24.23
N ARG A 268 16.91 -3.14 23.11
CA ARG A 268 16.22 -4.44 23.00
C ARG A 268 17.07 -5.51 22.35
N TYR A 269 17.91 -5.13 21.41
CA TYR A 269 18.67 -6.04 20.57
C TYR A 269 20.20 -5.82 20.63
N GLY A 270 20.64 -4.67 21.13
CA GLY A 270 22.03 -4.23 21.14
C GLY A 270 22.34 -3.16 20.10
N GLU A 271 23.46 -2.47 20.29
CA GLU A 271 23.88 -1.35 19.45
C GLU A 271 24.17 -1.75 17.98
N ASP A 272 24.51 -3.01 17.74
CA ASP A 272 24.79 -3.53 16.40
C ASP A 272 23.50 -3.80 15.57
N GLU A 273 22.33 -3.74 16.22
CA GLU A 273 21.06 -4.10 15.62
C GLU A 273 20.17 -2.88 15.27
N ILE A 274 20.70 -1.67 15.41
CA ILE A 274 20.00 -0.43 15.02
C ILE A 274 19.85 -0.34 13.49
N ILE A 275 18.92 0.50 13.06
CA ILE A 275 18.72 0.79 11.63
C ILE A 275 19.70 1.87 11.18
N ASP A 276 20.48 1.56 10.16
CA ASP A 276 21.16 2.58 9.36
C ASP A 276 20.17 3.20 8.38
N TRP A 277 19.80 4.46 8.61
CA TRP A 277 18.86 5.21 7.76
C TRP A 277 19.51 5.78 6.49
N SER A 278 20.82 5.65 6.29
CA SER A 278 21.50 6.17 5.11
C SER A 278 21.01 5.49 3.82
N LEU A 279 20.94 6.28 2.74
CA LEU A 279 20.58 5.81 1.40
C LEU A 279 21.73 5.97 0.41
N VAL A 280 22.82 6.56 0.85
CA VAL A 280 24.07 6.70 0.08
C VAL A 280 25.13 5.81 0.70
N PRO A 281 26.03 5.21 -0.10
CA PRO A 281 27.13 4.44 0.44
C PRO A 281 27.93 5.28 1.43
N SER A 282 27.99 4.85 2.68
CA SER A 282 28.76 5.56 3.71
C SER A 282 30.25 5.46 3.42
N LYS A 283 30.93 6.59 3.53
CA LYS A 283 32.41 6.62 3.54
C LYS A 283 32.98 6.10 4.87
N ASN A 284 32.10 5.81 5.85
CA ASN A 284 32.49 5.37 7.18
C ASN A 284 32.23 3.86 7.31
N PRO A 285 33.27 3.01 7.38
CA PRO A 285 33.12 1.56 7.38
C PRO A 285 32.40 0.98 8.62
N ARG A 286 32.09 1.81 9.63
CA ARG A 286 31.31 1.39 10.82
C ARG A 286 29.79 1.33 10.60
N LEU A 287 29.30 1.79 9.45
CA LEU A 287 27.88 1.79 9.07
C LEU A 287 27.59 0.89 7.84
N ALA A 288 28.59 0.15 7.37
CA ALA A 288 28.38 -0.84 6.31
C ALA A 288 27.78 -2.12 6.89
N PRO A 289 26.71 -2.69 6.28
CA PRO A 289 26.20 -3.99 6.71
C PRO A 289 27.30 -5.02 6.56
N CYS A 290 27.50 -5.84 7.63
CA CYS A 290 28.36 -6.99 7.59
C CYS A 290 27.78 -8.00 6.60
N VAL A 291 28.36 -8.06 5.40
CA VAL A 291 28.09 -9.15 4.46
C VAL A 291 28.81 -10.36 5.05
N SER A 292 28.08 -11.22 5.74
CA SER A 292 28.62 -12.49 6.22
C SER A 292 28.76 -13.43 5.03
N ASP A 293 29.97 -13.49 4.48
CA ASP A 293 30.42 -14.64 3.72
C ASP A 293 30.38 -15.84 4.66
N LYS A 294 29.47 -16.78 4.39
CA LYS A 294 29.43 -18.06 5.08
C LYS A 294 30.61 -18.88 4.60
N GLU A 295 31.69 -18.86 5.36
CA GLU A 295 32.63 -19.96 5.40
C GLU A 295 32.46 -20.74 6.71
N ASP A 296 32.29 -22.01 6.52
CA ASP A 296 32.07 -23.09 7.46
C ASP A 296 33.30 -23.25 8.37
N SER A 297 33.16 -23.21 9.69
CA SER A 297 34.06 -23.93 10.59
C SER A 297 33.46 -24.10 11.99
N THR A 298 33.20 -25.34 12.28
CA THR A 298 32.95 -25.95 13.59
C THR A 298 34.07 -25.68 14.59
N ALA A 299 33.73 -25.14 15.77
CA ALA A 299 34.47 -25.43 17.02
C ALA A 299 33.65 -25.10 18.26
N LEU A 300 33.44 -26.09 19.09
CA LEU A 300 32.90 -26.05 20.44
C LEU A 300 33.81 -25.22 21.38
N ALA A 301 33.22 -24.45 22.27
CA ALA A 301 33.70 -24.33 23.66
C ALA A 301 32.69 -23.66 24.60
N ASN A 302 32.41 -24.39 25.67
CA ASN A 302 31.64 -24.01 26.88
C ASN A 302 32.14 -22.73 27.55
N LYS A 303 31.20 -21.91 28.09
CA LYS A 303 31.40 -21.24 29.40
C LYS A 303 30.06 -20.82 30.04
N VAL A 304 30.06 -20.95 31.34
CA VAL A 304 29.12 -20.90 32.44
C VAL A 304 28.54 -19.49 32.74
N PRO A 305 27.34 -19.36 33.32
CA PRO A 305 26.64 -18.07 33.49
C PRO A 305 27.09 -17.34 34.77
N VAL A 306 27.09 -16.01 34.72
CA VAL A 306 27.24 -15.12 35.85
C VAL A 306 25.90 -14.40 36.09
N GLU A 307 25.41 -14.49 37.32
CA GLU A 307 24.20 -13.83 37.84
C GLU A 307 24.37 -12.31 37.90
N PRO A 308 23.30 -11.50 37.69
CA PRO A 308 23.35 -10.07 37.87
C PRO A 308 22.95 -9.63 39.29
N GLN A 309 23.74 -8.76 39.87
CA GLN A 309 23.44 -8.07 41.12
C GLN A 309 22.39 -6.96 40.90
N SER A 310 21.50 -6.83 41.89
CA SER A 310 20.40 -5.89 42.00
C SER A 310 20.88 -4.43 42.21
N GLY A 311 20.53 -3.55 41.26
CA GLY A 311 20.58 -2.09 41.44
C GLY A 311 19.18 -1.49 41.49
N LYS A 312 18.87 -0.77 42.55
CA LYS A 312 17.60 -0.07 42.78
C LYS A 312 17.44 1.06 41.74
N THR A 313 16.34 1.09 41.03
CA THR A 313 15.93 2.23 40.19
C THR A 313 14.77 2.96 40.87
N GLU A 314 14.92 4.29 41.04
CA GLU A 314 13.89 5.19 41.53
C GLU A 314 12.77 5.39 40.50
N ASP A 315 11.52 5.32 40.99
CA ASP A 315 10.30 5.52 40.22
C ASP A 315 10.14 6.98 39.76
N VAL A 316 10.33 7.28 38.50
CA VAL A 316 9.86 8.51 37.86
C VAL A 316 8.44 8.30 37.34
N LYS A 317 7.46 8.80 38.10
CA LYS A 317 6.05 8.88 37.66
C LYS A 317 5.92 9.80 36.46
N VAL A 318 5.75 9.20 35.27
CA VAL A 318 5.28 9.89 34.07
C VAL A 318 3.76 10.00 34.14
N ARG A 319 3.25 11.24 34.21
CA ARG A 319 1.82 11.53 34.11
C ARG A 319 1.34 11.23 32.69
N PRO A 320 0.13 10.65 32.49
CA PRO A 320 -0.41 10.46 31.16
C PRO A 320 -0.71 11.83 30.52
N GLY A 321 0.01 12.17 29.46
CA GLY A 321 -0.28 13.31 28.60
C GLY A 321 -1.64 13.12 27.92
N LYS A 322 -2.42 14.20 27.87
CA LYS A 322 -3.64 14.30 27.06
C LYS A 322 -3.34 13.88 25.62
N VAL A 323 -4.14 12.99 25.10
CA VAL A 323 -4.19 12.68 23.68
C VAL A 323 -4.85 13.90 23.02
N ASP A 324 -4.07 14.73 22.35
CA ASP A 324 -4.61 15.82 21.55
C ASP A 324 -5.45 15.18 20.42
N GLU A 325 -6.71 15.57 20.32
CA GLU A 325 -7.59 15.26 19.21
C GLU A 325 -6.97 15.91 17.97
N PHE A 326 -6.43 15.06 17.08
CA PHE A 326 -5.97 15.49 15.76
C PHE A 326 -7.21 15.58 14.84
N ASP A 327 -7.65 16.80 14.54
CA ASP A 327 -8.55 17.07 13.41
C ASP A 327 -7.75 16.82 12.11
N ASP A 328 -7.84 15.61 11.61
CA ASP A 328 -7.31 15.25 10.30
C ASP A 328 -8.45 15.36 9.28
N ASP A 329 -8.39 16.39 8.44
CA ASP A 329 -9.17 16.45 7.22
C ASP A 329 -8.68 15.35 6.25
N ASP A 330 -9.29 14.17 6.30
CA ASP A 330 -9.02 13.06 5.36
C ASP A 330 -9.18 13.53 3.91
N ASP A 331 -10.13 14.43 3.65
CA ASP A 331 -10.37 15.10 2.35
C ASP A 331 -9.18 15.97 1.90
N ALA A 332 -8.44 16.55 2.84
CA ALA A 332 -7.27 17.37 2.54
C ALA A 332 -6.04 16.50 2.14
N ILE A 333 -5.94 15.30 2.67
CA ILE A 333 -4.89 14.32 2.29
C ILE A 333 -5.16 13.83 0.86
N GLU A 334 -6.41 13.56 0.50
CA GLU A 334 -6.81 13.15 -0.84
C GLU A 334 -6.57 14.26 -1.88
N ALA A 335 -6.92 15.51 -1.55
CA ALA A 335 -6.66 16.67 -2.39
C ALA A 335 -5.15 16.90 -2.62
N LEU A 336 -4.31 16.60 -1.63
CA LEU A 336 -2.87 16.76 -1.77
C LEU A 336 -2.24 15.65 -2.60
N MET A 337 -2.67 14.41 -2.44
CA MET A 337 -2.22 13.32 -3.31
C MET A 337 -2.57 13.62 -4.77
N ALA A 338 -3.72 14.27 -5.01
CA ALA A 338 -4.10 14.76 -6.34
C ALA A 338 -3.21 15.92 -6.82
N ALA A 339 -2.84 16.86 -5.95
CA ALA A 339 -1.95 17.98 -6.27
C ALA A 339 -0.50 17.53 -6.51
N GLU A 340 0.04 16.61 -5.70
CA GLU A 340 1.35 15.98 -5.91
C GLU A 340 1.43 15.25 -7.27
N ALA A 341 0.31 14.64 -7.69
CA ALA A 341 0.18 14.02 -9.00
C ALA A 341 0.23 15.04 -10.14
N ALA A 342 -0.40 16.20 -9.97
CA ALA A 342 -0.45 17.26 -10.98
C ALA A 342 0.92 17.97 -11.15
N GLU A 343 1.64 18.26 -10.07
CA GLU A 343 2.97 18.87 -10.12
C GLU A 343 4.02 17.97 -10.78
N ASN A 344 3.97 16.67 -10.53
CA ASN A 344 4.87 15.71 -11.18
C ASN A 344 4.58 15.51 -12.67
N SER A 345 3.35 15.76 -13.12
CA SER A 345 3.01 15.69 -14.55
C SER A 345 3.44 16.92 -15.34
N SER A 346 3.52 18.10 -14.70
CA SER A 346 3.95 19.35 -15.35
C SER A 346 5.48 19.49 -15.46
N SER A 347 6.27 18.67 -14.80
CA SER A 347 7.74 18.67 -14.88
C SER A 347 8.31 17.71 -15.94
N LEU A 348 7.48 17.09 -16.75
CA LEU A 348 7.84 16.17 -17.84
C LEU A 348 7.57 16.71 -19.26
N VAL A 349 7.32 18.03 -19.39
CA VAL A 349 7.20 18.70 -20.71
C VAL A 349 8.44 19.53 -20.98
#